data_9b3ec932f11e624524be9edf7133c092
#
_entry.id   9b3ec932f11e624524be9edf7133c092
#
_cell.length_a   1.000
_cell.length_b   1.000
_cell.length_c   1.000
_cell.angle_alpha   90.00
_cell.angle_beta   90.00
_cell.angle_gamma   90.00
#
_symmetry.space_group_name_H-M   'P 1'
#
loop_
_entity.id
_entity.type
_entity.pdbx_description
1 polymer ?
#
loop_
_entity_poly.entity_id
_entity_poly.type
_entity_poly.pdbx_seq_one_letter_code
_entity_poly.pdbx_strand_id
1 'polypeptide(L)'
;ASNGNVVEVAQAVMPAVVGVNTYASASDIFRQEGTRLPSYMMPYFNQRSDEYTQVSYGSGVIISEDGLIITNNHVISSGSKVSVTLSDGTQYEAKILGQDEASDLAVLKIEAKNLKAVSIGSSKDLQVGQSVVAIGNPLSEEFSQTVTNGIISGVNRKLKADNQSFSLIQTNAAIN
;
A
#
# COMPACT_ATOMS: atom_id res chain seq x y z
N ALA A 1 -10.50 -17.25 -21.05
CA ALA A 1 -9.75 -16.00 -21.26
C ALA A 1 -8.41 -16.37 -21.89
N SER A 2 -8.03 -15.77 -23.03
CA SER A 2 -6.74 -16.01 -23.63
C SER A 2 -5.64 -15.41 -22.75
N ASN A 3 -4.54 -16.14 -22.52
CA ASN A 3 -3.39 -15.66 -21.73
C ASN A 3 -2.85 -14.28 -22.21
N GLY A 4 -3.12 -13.88 -23.45
CA GLY A 4 -2.72 -12.58 -24.00
C GLY A 4 -3.31 -11.38 -23.24
N ASN A 5 -4.55 -11.47 -22.79
CA ASN A 5 -5.20 -10.36 -22.08
C ASN A 5 -4.58 -10.10 -20.70
N VAL A 6 -4.16 -11.14 -19.95
CA VAL A 6 -3.50 -10.98 -18.63
C VAL A 6 -2.13 -10.33 -18.78
N VAL A 7 -1.35 -10.73 -19.80
CA VAL A 7 -0.03 -10.16 -20.07
C VAL A 7 -0.14 -8.68 -20.42
N GLU A 8 -1.06 -8.32 -21.31
CA GLU A 8 -1.30 -6.94 -21.72
C GLU A 8 -1.72 -6.05 -20.54
N VAL A 9 -2.64 -6.55 -19.71
CA VAL A 9 -3.09 -5.83 -18.49
C VAL A 9 -1.92 -5.66 -17.52
N ALA A 10 -1.16 -6.73 -17.26
CA ALA A 10 -0.01 -6.66 -16.37
C ALA A 10 1.02 -5.64 -16.85
N GLN A 11 1.41 -5.69 -18.14
CA GLN A 11 2.38 -4.74 -18.73
C GLN A 11 1.89 -3.30 -18.66
N ALA A 12 0.59 -3.06 -18.82
CA ALA A 12 0.02 -1.72 -18.74
C ALA A 12 -0.03 -1.15 -17.32
N VAL A 13 -0.28 -1.99 -16.31
CA VAL A 13 -0.58 -1.57 -14.94
C VAL A 13 0.63 -1.68 -14.01
N MET A 14 1.49 -2.69 -14.18
CA MET A 14 2.66 -2.91 -13.31
C MET A 14 3.51 -1.64 -13.09
N PRO A 15 3.78 -0.79 -14.10
CA PRO A 15 4.56 0.43 -13.88
C PRO A 15 3.93 1.42 -12.90
N ALA A 16 2.62 1.31 -12.65
CA ALA A 16 1.91 2.16 -11.71
C ALA A 16 1.79 1.53 -10.30
N VAL A 17 2.18 0.26 -10.13
CA VAL A 17 2.19 -0.41 -8.82
C VAL A 17 3.54 -0.19 -8.15
N VAL A 18 3.52 0.29 -6.92
CA VAL A 18 4.72 0.69 -6.17
C VAL A 18 4.79 -0.01 -4.82
N GLY A 19 5.99 -0.12 -4.29
CA GLY A 19 6.23 -0.51 -2.91
C GLY A 19 6.07 0.70 -1.98
N VAL A 20 5.42 0.52 -0.84
CA VAL A 20 5.28 1.52 0.21
C VAL A 20 5.99 1.01 1.45
N ASN A 21 7.01 1.72 1.89
CA ASN A 21 7.81 1.37 3.05
C ASN A 21 7.56 2.40 4.16
N THR A 22 7.30 1.92 5.36
CA THR A 22 7.10 2.76 6.54
C THR A 22 8.20 2.50 7.55
N TYR A 23 8.74 3.57 8.07
CA TYR A 23 9.85 3.57 9.00
C TYR A 23 9.45 4.28 10.29
N ALA A 24 9.93 3.77 11.40
CA ALA A 24 9.79 4.39 12.71
C ALA A 24 11.14 4.58 13.37
N SER A 25 11.30 5.67 14.08
CA SER A 25 12.44 5.84 14.99
C SER A 25 12.22 5.06 16.28
N ALA A 26 13.27 4.80 17.04
CA ALA A 26 13.15 4.18 18.34
C ALA A 26 12.18 4.96 19.26
N SER A 27 12.18 6.29 19.17
CA SER A 27 11.28 7.15 19.94
C SER A 27 9.80 6.99 19.54
N ASP A 28 9.51 6.75 18.25
CA ASP A 28 8.14 6.53 17.77
C ASP A 28 7.58 5.20 18.26
N ILE A 29 8.40 4.13 18.20
CA ILE A 29 8.03 2.79 18.66
C ILE A 29 7.63 2.82 20.14
N PHE A 30 8.44 3.49 20.99
CA PHE A 30 8.14 3.59 22.42
C PHE A 30 6.90 4.43 22.73
N ARG A 31 6.63 5.49 21.94
CA ARG A 31 5.41 6.28 22.10
C ARG A 31 4.14 5.48 21.80
N GLN A 32 4.16 4.64 20.76
CA GLN A 32 3.01 3.80 20.39
C GLN A 32 2.70 2.74 21.44
N GLU A 33 3.70 2.16 22.10
CA GLU A 33 3.50 1.15 23.15
C GLU A 33 3.04 1.73 24.49
N GLY A 34 2.90 3.07 24.60
CA GLY A 34 2.49 3.73 25.85
C GLY A 34 3.54 3.60 26.97
N THR A 35 4.71 3.08 26.65
CA THR A 35 5.80 2.85 27.62
C THR A 35 6.57 4.16 27.83
N ARG A 36 6.46 4.75 29.02
CA ARG A 36 7.33 5.87 29.40
C ARG A 36 8.73 5.33 29.66
N LEU A 37 9.67 5.77 28.81
CA LEU A 37 11.09 5.51 29.04
C LEU A 37 11.54 6.10 30.39
N PRO A 38 12.24 5.32 31.20
CA PRO A 38 12.86 5.84 32.40
C PRO A 38 13.83 6.99 32.04
N SER A 39 13.83 8.06 32.80
CA SER A 39 14.63 9.27 32.52
C SER A 39 16.14 9.02 32.36
N TYR A 40 16.68 7.98 32.99
CA TYR A 40 18.10 7.59 32.86
C TYR A 40 18.43 6.95 31.50
N MET A 41 17.45 6.48 30.73
CA MET A 41 17.64 5.92 29.37
C MET A 41 17.55 6.98 28.28
N MET A 42 16.97 8.15 28.56
CA MET A 42 16.80 9.24 27.60
C MET A 42 18.10 9.66 26.88
N PRO A 43 19.27 9.77 27.54
CA PRO A 43 20.51 10.13 26.86
C PRO A 43 20.97 9.11 25.81
N TYR A 44 20.73 7.83 26.05
CA TYR A 44 21.08 6.76 25.11
C TYR A 44 20.15 6.71 23.89
N PHE A 45 18.88 7.10 24.07
CA PHE A 45 17.91 7.20 22.99
C PHE A 45 18.13 8.44 22.12
N ASN A 46 18.50 9.59 22.69
CA ASN A 46 18.81 10.80 21.94
C ASN A 46 20.03 10.64 20.99
N GLN A 47 20.95 9.73 21.31
CA GLN A 47 22.08 9.41 20.40
C GLN A 47 21.69 8.51 19.22
N ARG A 48 20.54 7.80 19.30
CA ARG A 48 20.02 6.90 18.26
C ARG A 48 18.71 7.39 17.66
N SER A 49 18.30 8.61 17.96
CA SER A 49 17.00 9.16 17.51
C SER A 49 16.89 9.29 15.99
N ASP A 50 18.01 9.28 15.28
CA ASP A 50 18.06 9.41 13.82
C ASP A 50 18.13 8.07 13.07
N GLU A 51 18.13 6.95 13.80
CA GLU A 51 18.11 5.62 13.21
C GLU A 51 16.65 5.16 13.00
N TYR A 52 16.23 5.11 11.74
CA TYR A 52 14.92 4.64 11.32
C TYR A 52 14.97 3.15 10.96
N THR A 53 14.05 2.38 11.52
CA THR A 53 13.87 0.97 11.18
C THR A 53 12.60 0.81 10.39
N GLN A 54 12.61 -0.02 9.34
CA GLN A 54 11.42 -0.37 8.59
C GLN A 54 10.48 -1.20 9.48
N VAL A 55 9.26 -0.71 9.66
CA VAL A 55 8.25 -1.32 10.54
C VAL A 55 7.06 -1.87 9.77
N SER A 56 6.84 -1.42 8.54
CA SER A 56 5.78 -1.90 7.68
C SER A 56 6.17 -1.80 6.21
N TYR A 57 5.58 -2.68 5.42
CA TYR A 57 5.71 -2.72 3.97
C TYR A 57 4.37 -3.08 3.33
N GLY A 58 4.06 -2.50 2.19
CA GLY A 58 2.85 -2.80 1.44
C GLY A 58 2.91 -2.32 0.00
N SER A 59 1.80 -2.44 -0.70
CA SER A 59 1.65 -1.97 -2.06
C SER A 59 0.92 -0.64 -2.11
N GLY A 60 1.23 0.16 -3.11
CA GLY A 60 0.50 1.35 -3.49
C GLY A 60 0.26 1.41 -4.99
N VAL A 61 -0.61 2.29 -5.41
CA VAL A 61 -0.92 2.50 -6.82
C VAL A 61 -0.89 3.99 -7.16
N ILE A 62 -0.16 4.33 -8.22
CA ILE A 62 -0.06 5.70 -8.75
C ILE A 62 -1.37 6.05 -9.47
N ILE A 63 -2.01 7.14 -9.06
CA ILE A 63 -3.28 7.63 -9.62
C ILE A 63 -3.15 8.95 -10.38
N SER A 64 -1.99 9.59 -10.34
CA SER A 64 -1.70 10.78 -11.13
C SER A 64 -0.25 10.84 -11.59
N GLU A 65 -0.01 11.46 -12.73
CA GLU A 65 1.33 11.60 -13.33
C GLU A 65 2.29 12.46 -12.50
N ASP A 66 1.76 13.26 -11.58
CA ASP A 66 2.51 14.16 -10.68
C ASP A 66 2.79 13.53 -9.31
N GLY A 67 2.42 12.26 -9.08
CA GLY A 67 2.86 11.49 -7.93
C GLY A 67 1.86 11.32 -6.79
N LEU A 68 0.55 11.37 -7.07
CA LEU A 68 -0.45 10.91 -6.11
C LEU A 68 -0.53 9.39 -6.11
N ILE A 69 -0.55 8.80 -4.91
CA ILE A 69 -0.53 7.34 -4.71
C ILE A 69 -1.60 6.99 -3.67
N ILE A 70 -2.36 5.95 -3.94
CA ILE A 70 -3.27 5.33 -2.96
C ILE A 70 -2.60 4.09 -2.38
N THR A 71 -2.69 3.93 -1.07
CA THR A 71 -2.27 2.73 -0.33
C THR A 71 -3.25 2.45 0.81
N ASN A 72 -3.03 1.39 1.57
CA ASN A 72 -3.81 1.11 2.77
C ASN A 72 -3.30 1.90 3.98
N ASN A 73 -4.22 2.33 4.84
CA ASN A 73 -3.90 3.06 6.06
C ASN A 73 -3.03 2.22 7.00
N HIS A 74 -3.32 0.93 7.18
CA HIS A 74 -2.53 0.07 8.07
C HIS A 74 -1.06 -0.07 7.63
N VAL A 75 -0.74 0.15 6.34
CA VAL A 75 0.65 0.12 5.84
C VAL A 75 1.46 1.28 6.40
N ILE A 76 0.84 2.46 6.56
CA ILE A 76 1.54 3.70 6.94
C ILE A 76 1.33 4.11 8.41
N SER A 77 0.39 3.51 9.12
CA SER A 77 -0.01 3.95 10.46
C SER A 77 1.01 3.63 11.56
N SER A 78 1.94 2.71 11.31
CA SER A 78 2.89 2.22 12.32
C SER A 78 4.20 3.02 12.42
N GLY A 79 4.38 4.05 11.58
CA GLY A 79 5.64 4.82 11.56
C GLY A 79 5.44 6.31 11.34
N SER A 80 6.54 7.03 11.31
CA SER A 80 6.58 8.49 11.15
C SER A 80 7.17 8.93 9.80
N LYS A 81 7.84 8.02 9.08
CA LYS A 81 8.42 8.28 7.77
C LYS A 81 7.96 7.25 6.76
N VAL A 82 7.55 7.70 5.57
CA VAL A 82 7.10 6.84 4.48
C VAL A 82 7.97 7.07 3.26
N SER A 83 8.40 6.01 2.60
CA SER A 83 9.02 6.06 1.28
C SER A 83 8.26 5.18 0.29
N VAL A 84 8.36 5.53 -0.98
CA VAL A 84 7.77 4.82 -2.10
C VAL A 84 8.87 4.35 -3.02
N THR A 85 8.85 3.07 -3.39
CA THR A 85 9.76 2.48 -4.38
C THR A 85 8.99 2.21 -5.66
N LEU A 86 9.40 2.85 -6.75
CA LEU A 86 8.83 2.65 -8.07
C LEU A 86 9.24 1.30 -8.66
N SER A 87 8.59 0.91 -9.76
CA SER A 87 8.88 -0.35 -10.47
C SER A 87 10.29 -0.44 -11.06
N ASP A 88 10.97 0.68 -11.25
CA ASP A 88 12.37 0.77 -11.70
C ASP A 88 13.39 0.77 -10.56
N GLY A 89 12.93 0.64 -9.30
CA GLY A 89 13.75 0.69 -8.09
C GLY A 89 14.02 2.10 -7.55
N THR A 90 13.57 3.15 -8.24
CA THR A 90 13.75 4.53 -7.74
C THR A 90 12.92 4.75 -6.49
N GLN A 91 13.55 5.33 -5.46
CA GLN A 91 12.91 5.61 -4.17
C GLN A 91 12.65 7.11 -4.00
N TYR A 92 11.48 7.42 -3.45
CA TYR A 92 11.05 8.76 -3.11
C TYR A 92 10.55 8.81 -1.67
N GLU A 93 10.88 9.89 -0.98
CA GLU A 93 10.19 10.21 0.27
C GLU A 93 8.76 10.63 -0.04
N ALA A 94 7.79 10.11 0.73
CA ALA A 94 6.39 10.35 0.51
C ALA A 94 5.79 11.19 1.64
N LYS A 95 4.97 12.18 1.27
CA LYS A 95 4.15 12.95 2.21
C LYS A 95 2.77 12.31 2.31
N ILE A 96 2.27 12.12 3.51
CA ILE A 96 0.89 11.68 3.75
C ILE A 96 -0.02 12.90 3.58
N LEU A 97 -0.89 12.87 2.56
CA LEU A 97 -1.87 13.93 2.32
C LEU A 97 -3.17 13.70 3.09
N GLY A 98 -3.53 12.47 3.33
CA GLY A 98 -4.73 12.10 4.07
C GLY A 98 -4.75 10.60 4.36
N GLN A 99 -5.48 10.25 5.40
CA GLN A 99 -5.67 8.87 5.82
C GLN A 99 -7.05 8.71 6.44
N ASP A 100 -7.64 7.55 6.25
CA ASP A 100 -8.92 7.18 6.81
C ASP A 100 -8.85 5.73 7.32
N GLU A 101 -8.87 5.60 8.63
CA GLU A 101 -8.83 4.30 9.32
C GLU A 101 -10.09 3.46 9.05
N ALA A 102 -11.24 4.14 8.88
CA ALA A 102 -12.52 3.47 8.67
C ALA A 102 -12.59 2.73 7.33
N SER A 103 -12.02 3.28 6.28
CA SER A 103 -11.93 2.65 4.95
C SER A 103 -10.61 1.91 4.71
N ASP A 104 -9.66 2.00 5.65
CA ASP A 104 -8.29 1.54 5.50
C ASP A 104 -7.60 2.10 4.24
N LEU A 105 -7.81 3.39 3.96
CA LEU A 105 -7.21 4.07 2.82
C LEU A 105 -6.29 5.20 3.26
N ALA A 106 -5.24 5.42 2.49
CA ALA A 106 -4.35 6.57 2.62
C ALA A 106 -3.93 7.10 1.25
N VAL A 107 -3.70 8.41 1.18
CA VAL A 107 -3.20 9.11 0.00
C VAL A 107 -1.82 9.68 0.31
N LEU A 108 -0.87 9.32 -0.54
CA LEU A 108 0.52 9.77 -0.48
C LEU A 108 0.83 10.69 -1.65
N LYS A 109 1.83 11.55 -1.48
CA LYS A 109 2.41 12.40 -2.53
C LYS A 109 3.92 12.23 -2.56
N ILE A 110 4.45 11.95 -3.72
CA ILE A 110 5.87 11.98 -4.02
C ILE A 110 6.19 13.11 -4.98
N GLU A 111 7.40 13.66 -4.92
CA GLU A 111 7.87 14.72 -5.80
C GLU A 111 8.50 14.09 -7.07
N ALA A 112 7.63 13.59 -7.94
CA ALA A 112 8.00 12.99 -9.23
C ALA A 112 7.05 13.49 -10.32
N LYS A 113 7.45 13.33 -11.58
CA LYS A 113 6.70 13.76 -12.76
C LYS A 113 6.72 12.70 -13.84
N ASN A 114 5.76 12.78 -14.76
CA ASN A 114 5.63 11.87 -15.91
C ASN A 114 5.50 10.40 -15.48
N LEU A 115 4.87 10.15 -14.34
CA LEU A 115 4.64 8.81 -13.86
C LEU A 115 3.52 8.13 -14.65
N LYS A 116 3.58 6.82 -14.76
CA LYS A 116 2.47 6.01 -15.24
C LYS A 116 1.39 5.96 -14.17
N ALA A 117 0.23 6.53 -14.45
CA ALA A 117 -0.93 6.47 -13.56
C ALA A 117 -1.96 5.47 -14.09
N VAL A 118 -2.71 4.83 -13.19
CA VAL A 118 -3.84 3.97 -13.56
C VAL A 118 -5.11 4.81 -13.75
N SER A 119 -6.00 4.30 -14.59
CA SER A 119 -7.39 4.79 -14.63
C SER A 119 -8.22 4.07 -13.57
N ILE A 120 -8.88 4.84 -12.69
CA ILE A 120 -9.76 4.27 -11.67
C ILE A 120 -11.08 3.85 -12.33
N GLY A 121 -11.42 2.58 -12.20
CA GLY A 121 -12.67 2.01 -12.69
C GLY A 121 -13.82 2.13 -11.68
N SER A 122 -15.00 1.67 -12.10
CA SER A 122 -16.19 1.60 -11.24
C SER A 122 -16.47 0.14 -10.85
N SER A 123 -16.75 -0.08 -9.56
CA SER A 123 -17.21 -1.39 -9.07
C SER A 123 -18.72 -1.60 -9.19
N LYS A 124 -19.48 -0.59 -9.66
CA LYS A 124 -20.95 -0.65 -9.71
C LYS A 124 -21.48 -1.70 -10.69
N ASP A 125 -20.74 -1.92 -11.78
CA ASP A 125 -21.17 -2.78 -12.88
C ASP A 125 -20.40 -4.12 -12.92
N LEU A 126 -19.67 -4.45 -11.84
CA LEU A 126 -18.95 -5.71 -11.74
C LEU A 126 -19.91 -6.91 -11.71
N GLN A 127 -19.56 -7.94 -12.47
CA GLN A 127 -20.32 -9.18 -12.58
C GLN A 127 -19.54 -10.37 -12.04
N VAL A 128 -20.23 -11.28 -11.35
CA VAL A 128 -19.67 -12.57 -10.95
C VAL A 128 -19.24 -13.34 -12.20
N GLY A 129 -18.04 -13.90 -12.18
CA GLY A 129 -17.43 -14.56 -13.34
C GLY A 129 -16.57 -13.65 -14.21
N GLN A 130 -16.60 -12.32 -14.02
CA GLN A 130 -15.73 -11.38 -14.73
C GLN A 130 -14.27 -11.63 -14.39
N SER A 131 -13.41 -11.72 -15.40
CA SER A 131 -11.95 -11.90 -15.21
C SER A 131 -11.32 -10.68 -14.55
N VAL A 132 -10.40 -10.93 -13.61
CA VAL A 132 -9.62 -9.91 -12.91
C VAL A 132 -8.16 -10.30 -12.82
N VAL A 133 -7.31 -9.30 -12.70
CA VAL A 133 -5.88 -9.44 -12.42
C VAL A 133 -5.59 -8.71 -11.12
N ALA A 134 -4.97 -9.39 -10.17
CA ALA A 134 -4.46 -8.78 -8.96
C ALA A 134 -2.95 -8.56 -9.12
N ILE A 135 -2.50 -7.35 -8.80
CA ILE A 135 -1.09 -6.96 -8.89
C ILE A 135 -0.71 -6.35 -7.55
N GLY A 136 0.31 -6.91 -6.92
CA GLY A 136 0.87 -6.41 -5.67
C GLY A 136 2.38 -6.25 -5.78
N ASN A 137 2.96 -5.59 -4.80
CA ASN A 137 4.41 -5.49 -4.64
C ASN A 137 4.76 -6.10 -3.27
N PRO A 138 4.88 -7.46 -3.20
CA PRO A 138 5.05 -8.15 -1.93
C PRO A 138 6.48 -8.05 -1.39
N LEU A 139 6.53 -7.71 -0.11
CA LEU A 139 7.46 -8.03 0.98
C LEU A 139 8.98 -7.86 0.85
N SER A 140 9.61 -7.75 -0.33
CA SER A 140 11.06 -7.50 -0.43
C SER A 140 11.47 -6.99 -1.82
N GLU A 141 12.65 -6.35 -1.87
CA GLU A 141 13.29 -5.94 -3.13
C GLU A 141 13.57 -7.13 -4.08
N GLU A 142 13.66 -8.35 -3.54
CA GLU A 142 13.91 -9.57 -4.29
C GLU A 142 12.68 -10.14 -5.01
N PHE A 143 11.46 -9.77 -4.57
CA PHE A 143 10.18 -10.21 -5.14
C PHE A 143 9.36 -9.03 -5.64
N SER A 144 9.92 -8.22 -6.54
CA SER A 144 9.20 -7.10 -7.14
C SER A 144 8.02 -7.61 -7.98
N GLN A 145 6.85 -7.08 -7.68
CA GLN A 145 5.59 -7.21 -8.42
C GLN A 145 5.11 -8.64 -8.72
N THR A 146 4.20 -9.13 -7.91
CA THR A 146 3.49 -10.38 -8.15
C THR A 146 2.19 -10.12 -8.89
N VAL A 147 1.93 -10.91 -9.93
CA VAL A 147 0.71 -10.86 -10.74
C VAL A 147 -0.03 -12.18 -10.59
N THR A 148 -1.28 -12.11 -10.18
CA THR A 148 -2.19 -13.26 -10.16
C THR A 148 -3.45 -12.94 -10.94
N ASN A 149 -4.15 -13.94 -11.44
CA ASN A 149 -5.41 -13.77 -12.14
C ASN A 149 -6.50 -14.67 -11.55
N GLY A 150 -7.73 -14.25 -11.73
CA GLY A 150 -8.90 -14.96 -11.27
C GLY A 150 -10.17 -14.35 -11.83
N ILE A 151 -11.26 -14.58 -11.11
CA ILE A 151 -12.56 -14.00 -11.42
C ILE A 151 -13.16 -13.31 -10.20
N ILE A 152 -14.12 -12.44 -10.44
CA ILE A 152 -15.02 -11.96 -9.40
C ILE A 152 -15.87 -13.13 -8.92
N SER A 153 -15.71 -13.55 -7.69
CA SER A 153 -16.46 -14.65 -7.07
C SER A 153 -17.73 -14.16 -6.35
N GLY A 154 -17.77 -12.87 -6.02
CA GLY A 154 -18.93 -12.23 -5.39
C GLY A 154 -18.79 -10.72 -5.34
N VAL A 155 -19.92 -10.04 -5.38
CA VAL A 155 -20.02 -8.58 -5.24
C VAL A 155 -20.90 -8.24 -4.04
N ASN A 156 -20.72 -7.04 -3.48
CA ASN A 156 -21.49 -6.51 -2.35
C ASN A 156 -21.52 -7.45 -1.12
N ARG A 157 -20.40 -8.13 -0.86
CA ARG A 157 -20.25 -8.98 0.33
C ARG A 157 -20.14 -8.09 1.56
N LYS A 158 -21.17 -8.11 2.40
CA LYS A 158 -21.15 -7.36 3.66
C LYS A 158 -20.31 -8.10 4.70
N LEU A 159 -19.22 -7.49 5.11
CA LEU A 159 -18.43 -7.92 6.25
C LEU A 159 -18.66 -6.92 7.40
N LYS A 160 -18.99 -7.44 8.58
CA LYS A 160 -19.04 -6.64 9.81
C LYS A 160 -17.78 -6.94 10.62
N ALA A 161 -16.95 -5.94 10.82
CA ALA A 161 -15.79 -6.01 11.71
C ALA A 161 -15.79 -4.74 12.58
N ASP A 162 -15.59 -4.88 13.88
CA ASP A 162 -15.43 -3.79 14.86
C ASP A 162 -16.48 -2.67 14.74
N ASN A 163 -17.78 -3.05 14.65
CA ASN A 163 -18.91 -2.13 14.45
C ASN A 163 -18.96 -1.39 13.10
N GLN A 164 -18.09 -1.72 12.17
CA GLN A 164 -18.11 -1.19 10.81
C GLN A 164 -18.68 -2.22 9.83
N SER A 165 -19.33 -1.75 8.77
CA SER A 165 -19.89 -2.59 7.70
C SER A 165 -19.20 -2.27 6.39
N PHE A 166 -18.41 -3.21 5.88
CA PHE A 166 -17.74 -3.10 4.59
C PHE A 166 -18.54 -3.79 3.51
N SER A 167 -18.58 -3.18 2.32
CA SER A 167 -19.06 -3.83 1.10
C SER A 167 -17.86 -4.25 0.27
N LEU A 168 -17.59 -5.55 0.22
CA LEU A 168 -16.38 -6.10 -0.37
C LEU A 168 -16.67 -6.78 -1.71
N ILE A 169 -15.65 -6.77 -2.55
CA ILE A 169 -15.57 -7.60 -3.76
C ILE A 169 -14.79 -8.86 -3.39
N GLN A 170 -15.35 -10.02 -3.72
CA GLN A 170 -14.68 -11.31 -3.53
C GLN A 170 -14.05 -11.76 -4.84
N THR A 171 -12.82 -12.24 -4.79
CA THR A 171 -12.12 -12.85 -5.93
C THR A 171 -11.45 -14.16 -5.50
N ASN A 172 -11.19 -15.02 -6.45
CA ASN A 172 -10.36 -16.22 -6.29
C ASN A 172 -8.92 -16.02 -6.82
N ALA A 173 -8.58 -14.82 -7.31
CA ALA A 173 -7.18 -14.47 -7.56
C ALA A 173 -6.39 -14.61 -6.26
N ALA A 174 -5.22 -15.27 -6.30
CA ALA A 174 -4.40 -15.45 -5.13
C ALA A 174 -3.89 -14.08 -4.63
N ILE A 175 -4.12 -13.78 -3.36
CA ILE A 175 -3.62 -12.59 -2.66
C ILE A 175 -2.82 -13.12 -1.47
N ASN A 176 -1.49 -12.92 -1.50
CA ASN A 176 -0.56 -13.37 -0.47
C ASN A 176 -0.01 -12.18 0.31
#